data_ae68de05228e589959c2aea5856e8569
#
_entry.id   ae68de05228e589959c2aea5856e8569
#
_cell.length_a   1.000
_cell.length_b   1.000
_cell.length_c   1.000
_cell.angle_alpha   90.00
_cell.angle_beta   90.00
_cell.angle_gamma   90.00
#
_symmetry.space_group_name_H-M   'P 1'
#
loop_
_entity.id
_entity.type
_entity.pdbx_description
1 polymer ?
#
loop_
_entity_poly.entity_id
_entity_poly.type
_entity_poly.pdbx_seq_one_letter_code
_entity_poly.pdbx_strand_id
1 'polypeptide(L)'
;GGSGAQTPAGESDAKETAGSKGDYPLVISHTFGETVIESRPENIVTIGWENQDTPLALGVVPTGVSAANYGKVTEHGLHPWTDEAFETLGEKAPVVFDDIDGLDYEAISDAKPDVILAAYSGITEEEYNLLSAIAPVVAYPGTPWQTYWRDQTILNAEGMGMKKEGEAKVAEVDALIKDKTEEYPELAGTKTAFFWISPDDFSTFYVYL
;
A
#
# COMPACT_ATOMS: atom_id res chain seq x y z
N GLY A 1 -45.69 -4.04 47.24
CA GLY A 1 -44.74 -4.89 46.60
C GLY A 1 -44.76 -4.65 45.11
N GLY A 2 -43.79 -4.05 44.52
CA GLY A 2 -43.68 -3.85 43.08
C GLY A 2 -42.20 -3.64 42.78
N SER A 3 -41.58 -4.73 42.32
CA SER A 3 -40.18 -4.77 41.93
C SER A 3 -40.04 -4.16 40.54
N GLY A 4 -39.29 -3.05 40.41
CA GLY A 4 -38.90 -2.46 39.17
C GLY A 4 -37.56 -3.05 38.73
N ALA A 5 -37.53 -3.77 37.62
CA ALA A 5 -36.33 -4.25 36.97
C ALA A 5 -35.75 -3.14 36.09
N GLN A 6 -34.54 -2.69 36.41
CA GLN A 6 -33.73 -1.85 35.54
C GLN A 6 -33.01 -2.76 34.53
N THR A 7 -33.17 -2.43 33.25
CA THR A 7 -32.41 -3.00 32.12
C THR A 7 -31.09 -2.22 32.00
N PRO A 8 -29.94 -2.87 31.96
CA PRO A 8 -28.69 -2.15 31.66
C PRO A 8 -28.61 -1.86 30.17
N ALA A 9 -28.17 -0.62 29.89
CA ALA A 9 -27.85 -0.16 28.55
C ALA A 9 -26.70 -0.99 27.97
N GLY A 10 -26.89 -1.45 26.72
CA GLY A 10 -25.87 -2.16 25.98
C GLY A 10 -24.69 -1.25 25.62
N GLU A 11 -23.54 -1.60 26.11
CA GLU A 11 -22.27 -1.15 25.57
C GLU A 11 -22.12 -1.77 24.16
N SER A 12 -22.00 -0.90 23.17
CA SER A 12 -21.62 -1.31 21.83
C SER A 12 -20.12 -1.62 21.83
N ASP A 13 -19.77 -2.89 21.95
CA ASP A 13 -18.44 -3.38 21.67
C ASP A 13 -18.11 -3.10 20.20
N ALA A 14 -17.29 -2.06 19.97
CA ALA A 14 -16.53 -1.92 18.76
C ALA A 14 -15.54 -3.09 18.72
N LYS A 15 -15.88 -4.13 17.96
CA LYS A 15 -15.09 -5.33 17.82
C LYS A 15 -13.85 -4.98 17.01
N GLU A 16 -12.73 -4.73 17.69
CA GLU A 16 -11.40 -4.78 17.12
C GLU A 16 -11.25 -6.11 16.36
N THR A 17 -11.19 -6.05 15.02
CA THR A 17 -10.74 -7.17 14.22
C THR A 17 -9.21 -7.23 14.25
N ALA A 18 -8.66 -7.50 15.42
CA ALA A 18 -7.28 -7.88 15.56
C ALA A 18 -7.08 -9.24 14.90
N GLY A 19 -6.18 -9.34 13.93
CA GLY A 19 -5.71 -10.63 13.45
C GLY A 19 -5.33 -11.53 14.62
N SER A 20 -5.78 -12.76 14.60
CA SER A 20 -5.59 -13.69 15.71
C SER A 20 -4.10 -13.95 15.94
N LYS A 21 -3.72 -14.09 17.21
CA LYS A 21 -2.33 -14.44 17.65
C LYS A 21 -1.76 -15.74 17.04
N GLY A 22 -2.54 -16.45 16.20
CA GLY A 22 -2.18 -17.74 15.58
C GLY A 22 -1.55 -17.65 14.18
N ASP A 23 -1.52 -16.46 13.56
CA ASP A 23 -1.11 -16.33 12.15
C ASP A 23 0.37 -15.91 11.98
N TYR A 24 1.12 -15.69 13.07
CA TYR A 24 2.53 -15.32 13.04
C TYR A 24 3.43 -16.48 13.43
N PRO A 25 4.67 -16.58 12.85
CA PRO A 25 5.25 -15.65 11.89
C PRO A 25 4.58 -15.72 10.50
N LEU A 26 4.50 -14.56 9.82
CA LEU A 26 4.15 -14.54 8.40
C LEU A 26 5.41 -14.77 7.57
N VAL A 27 5.32 -15.60 6.52
CA VAL A 27 6.40 -15.83 5.57
C VAL A 27 5.93 -15.39 4.19
N ILE A 28 6.59 -14.40 3.63
CA ILE A 28 6.22 -13.77 2.36
C ILE A 28 7.35 -14.00 1.36
N SER A 29 7.04 -14.73 0.27
CA SER A 29 7.98 -14.98 -0.82
C SER A 29 8.01 -13.81 -1.81
N HIS A 30 9.19 -13.47 -2.29
CA HIS A 30 9.44 -12.40 -3.26
C HIS A 30 10.72 -12.68 -4.07
N THR A 31 11.09 -11.78 -4.98
CA THR A 31 12.21 -12.00 -5.91
C THR A 31 13.56 -12.24 -5.23
N PHE A 32 13.79 -11.73 -4.01
CA PHE A 32 15.05 -11.89 -3.26
C PHE A 32 15.03 -13.05 -2.23
N GLY A 33 13.95 -13.84 -2.20
CA GLY A 33 13.78 -14.94 -1.27
C GLY A 33 12.52 -14.84 -0.44
N GLU A 34 12.63 -14.89 0.86
CA GLU A 34 11.52 -14.86 1.79
C GLU A 34 11.75 -13.82 2.89
N THR A 35 10.68 -13.13 3.25
CA THR A 35 10.67 -12.24 4.40
C THR A 35 9.80 -12.81 5.50
N VAL A 36 10.34 -12.87 6.71
CA VAL A 36 9.64 -13.34 7.91
C VAL A 36 9.22 -12.14 8.74
N ILE A 37 7.93 -12.05 9.07
CA ILE A 37 7.36 -11.03 9.95
C ILE A 37 6.87 -11.74 11.21
N GLU A 38 7.58 -11.52 12.32
CA GLU A 38 7.40 -12.26 13.56
C GLU A 38 6.14 -11.87 14.35
N SER A 39 5.67 -10.64 14.16
CA SER A 39 4.50 -10.12 14.85
C SER A 39 3.81 -9.06 13.99
N ARG A 40 2.56 -8.69 14.33
CA ARG A 40 1.81 -7.67 13.60
C ARG A 40 2.56 -6.35 13.59
N PRO A 41 2.88 -5.80 12.41
CA PRO A 41 3.51 -4.49 12.30
C PRO A 41 2.56 -3.38 12.76
N GLU A 42 3.09 -2.40 13.49
CA GLU A 42 2.38 -1.19 13.89
C GLU A 42 2.87 0.02 13.08
N ASN A 43 4.18 0.09 12.80
CA ASN A 43 4.81 1.15 12.05
C ASN A 43 5.08 0.69 10.61
N ILE A 44 4.31 1.21 9.68
CA ILE A 44 4.38 0.87 8.27
C ILE A 44 5.17 1.96 7.53
N VAL A 45 6.24 1.57 6.84
CA VAL A 45 6.93 2.42 5.88
C VAL A 45 6.67 1.87 4.47
N THR A 46 6.46 2.77 3.51
CA THR A 46 6.33 2.39 2.11
C THR A 46 7.36 3.12 1.26
N ILE A 47 7.97 2.41 0.33
CA ILE A 47 8.90 2.95 -0.66
C ILE A 47 8.50 2.51 -2.07
N GLY A 48 9.05 3.16 -3.09
CA GLY A 48 8.64 2.93 -4.47
C GLY A 48 7.32 3.64 -4.79
N TRP A 49 6.55 3.11 -5.74
CA TRP A 49 5.37 3.78 -6.24
C TRP A 49 4.07 3.13 -5.74
N GLU A 50 3.14 3.97 -5.25
CA GLU A 50 1.76 3.62 -4.90
C GLU A 50 1.62 2.53 -3.81
N ASN A 51 2.72 2.15 -3.13
CA ASN A 51 2.65 1.18 -2.04
C ASN A 51 1.92 1.76 -0.81
N GLN A 52 1.94 3.08 -0.64
CA GLN A 52 1.19 3.80 0.41
C GLN A 52 -0.33 3.71 0.22
N ASP A 53 -0.82 3.43 -0.98
CA ASP A 53 -2.24 3.34 -1.24
C ASP A 53 -2.89 2.21 -0.45
N THR A 54 -2.19 1.10 -0.25
CA THR A 54 -2.71 -0.05 0.51
C THR A 54 -2.97 0.29 1.98
N PRO A 55 -1.99 0.74 2.80
CA PRO A 55 -2.27 1.10 4.18
C PRO A 55 -3.31 2.21 4.29
N LEU A 56 -3.24 3.25 3.45
CA LEU A 56 -4.21 4.34 3.49
C LEU A 56 -5.63 3.86 3.18
N ALA A 57 -5.81 3.01 2.17
CA ALA A 57 -7.11 2.41 1.82
C ALA A 57 -7.66 1.49 2.91
N LEU A 58 -6.80 0.91 3.74
CA LEU A 58 -7.16 0.08 4.89
C LEU A 58 -7.25 0.87 6.22
N GLY A 59 -7.16 2.20 6.16
CA GLY A 59 -7.31 3.07 7.33
C GLY A 59 -6.08 3.12 8.23
N VAL A 60 -4.91 2.74 7.73
CA VAL A 60 -3.63 2.76 8.45
C VAL A 60 -2.76 3.90 7.91
N VAL A 61 -2.31 4.77 8.81
CA VAL A 61 -1.40 5.87 8.47
C VAL A 61 0.03 5.35 8.46
N PRO A 62 0.74 5.37 7.31
CA PRO A 62 2.16 5.05 7.27
C PRO A 62 3.00 6.01 8.10
N THR A 63 4.05 5.50 8.74
CA THR A 63 5.01 6.33 9.49
C THR A 63 6.04 7.02 8.60
N GLY A 64 6.12 6.64 7.33
CA GLY A 64 6.93 7.27 6.30
C GLY A 64 6.62 6.70 4.93
N VAL A 65 6.71 7.55 3.90
CA VAL A 65 6.41 7.20 2.50
C VAL A 65 7.41 7.86 1.56
N SER A 66 7.68 7.24 0.41
CA SER A 66 8.47 7.87 -0.66
C SER A 66 7.75 9.07 -1.26
N ALA A 67 8.51 10.11 -1.62
CA ALA A 67 8.00 11.25 -2.38
C ALA A 67 7.49 10.82 -3.76
N ALA A 68 6.43 11.45 -4.22
CA ALA A 68 5.98 11.31 -5.59
C ALA A 68 6.96 12.04 -6.54
N ASN A 69 7.44 11.34 -7.56
CA ASN A 69 8.43 11.86 -8.51
C ASN A 69 7.89 12.01 -9.94
N TYR A 70 6.57 11.96 -10.11
CA TYR A 70 5.91 12.15 -11.41
C TYR A 70 4.55 12.84 -11.23
N GLY A 71 4.04 13.43 -12.29
CA GLY A 71 2.73 14.06 -12.30
C GLY A 71 2.63 15.30 -11.40
N LYS A 72 1.41 15.62 -10.98
CA LYS A 72 1.15 16.73 -10.07
C LYS A 72 1.40 16.29 -8.64
N VAL A 73 2.19 17.07 -7.91
CA VAL A 73 2.49 16.87 -6.49
C VAL A 73 2.05 18.07 -5.66
N THR A 74 1.73 17.82 -4.38
CA THR A 74 1.40 18.83 -3.38
C THR A 74 2.66 19.42 -2.75
N GLU A 75 2.50 20.38 -1.86
CA GLU A 75 3.61 20.95 -1.06
C GLU A 75 4.29 19.91 -0.15
N HIS A 76 3.60 18.81 0.17
CA HIS A 76 4.17 17.69 0.93
C HIS A 76 4.99 16.72 0.06
N GLY A 77 5.05 16.94 -1.26
CA GLY A 77 5.75 16.01 -2.17
C GLY A 77 4.95 14.74 -2.46
N LEU A 78 3.64 14.77 -2.30
CA LEU A 78 2.73 13.65 -2.50
C LEU A 78 1.76 13.93 -3.67
N HIS A 79 1.19 12.87 -4.25
CA HIS A 79 0.06 13.07 -5.15
C HIS A 79 -1.15 13.63 -4.38
N PRO A 80 -2.00 14.46 -5.03
CA PRO A 80 -3.15 15.08 -4.36
C PRO A 80 -4.07 14.08 -3.65
N TRP A 81 -4.34 12.92 -4.26
CA TRP A 81 -5.19 11.87 -3.65
C TRP A 81 -4.52 11.20 -2.44
N THR A 82 -3.20 11.08 -2.44
CA THR A 82 -2.43 10.53 -1.31
C THR A 82 -2.49 11.49 -0.13
N ASP A 83 -2.27 12.78 -0.39
CA ASP A 83 -2.32 13.84 0.62
C ASP A 83 -3.72 13.96 1.24
N GLU A 84 -4.77 13.92 0.42
CA GLU A 84 -6.17 13.88 0.86
C GLU A 84 -6.48 12.65 1.74
N ALA A 85 -5.92 11.49 1.40
CA ALA A 85 -6.09 10.28 2.20
C ALA A 85 -5.42 10.40 3.58
N PHE A 86 -4.22 10.96 3.66
CA PHE A 86 -3.57 11.28 4.94
C PHE A 86 -4.42 12.23 5.78
N GLU A 87 -4.89 13.33 5.18
CA GLU A 87 -5.73 14.32 5.87
C GLU A 87 -7.03 13.68 6.38
N THR A 88 -7.67 12.83 5.59
CA THR A 88 -8.89 12.10 5.97
C THR A 88 -8.67 11.22 7.18
N LEU A 89 -7.48 10.64 7.33
CA LEU A 89 -7.08 9.82 8.47
C LEU A 89 -6.51 10.64 9.63
N GLY A 90 -6.50 11.97 9.52
CA GLY A 90 -6.08 12.89 10.60
C GLY A 90 -4.59 13.22 10.61
N GLU A 91 -3.81 12.77 9.62
CA GLU A 91 -2.39 13.11 9.48
C GLU A 91 -2.23 14.33 8.57
N LYS A 92 -1.73 15.43 9.14
CA LYS A 92 -1.56 16.71 8.42
C LYS A 92 -0.12 17.01 8.02
N ALA A 93 0.83 16.23 8.52
CA ALA A 93 2.25 16.41 8.26
C ALA A 93 2.91 15.04 8.05
N PRO A 94 2.57 14.32 6.97
CA PRO A 94 3.13 13.01 6.69
C PRO A 94 4.67 13.11 6.54
N VAL A 95 5.37 12.07 7.01
CA VAL A 95 6.81 11.93 6.80
C VAL A 95 7.04 11.44 5.38
N VAL A 96 7.71 12.24 4.56
CA VAL A 96 7.97 11.96 3.15
C VAL A 96 9.47 11.91 2.91
N PHE A 97 9.95 10.81 2.34
CA PHE A 97 11.37 10.62 2.03
C PHE A 97 11.71 11.24 0.68
N ASP A 98 12.77 12.04 0.62
CA ASP A 98 13.38 12.49 -0.64
C ASP A 98 14.34 11.40 -1.13
N ASP A 99 13.82 10.46 -1.90
CA ASP A 99 14.54 9.31 -2.44
C ASP A 99 14.68 9.34 -3.98
N ILE A 100 14.62 10.55 -4.57
CA ILE A 100 14.73 10.74 -6.02
C ILE A 100 16.12 10.32 -6.53
N ASP A 101 17.17 10.65 -5.80
CA ASP A 101 18.56 10.33 -6.13
C ASP A 101 19.08 9.06 -5.44
N GLY A 102 18.19 8.27 -4.85
CA GLY A 102 18.48 7.05 -4.10
C GLY A 102 17.76 7.02 -2.76
N LEU A 103 17.66 5.85 -2.16
CA LEU A 103 16.93 5.68 -0.91
C LEU A 103 17.62 6.38 0.26
N ASP A 104 16.86 7.14 1.02
CA ASP A 104 17.32 7.77 2.27
C ASP A 104 17.17 6.78 3.44
N TYR A 105 18.17 5.91 3.62
CA TYR A 105 18.15 4.88 4.66
C TYR A 105 18.12 5.45 6.08
N GLU A 106 18.68 6.64 6.29
CA GLU A 106 18.65 7.31 7.59
C GLU A 106 17.21 7.75 7.92
N ALA A 107 16.55 8.45 7.00
CA ALA A 107 15.16 8.88 7.18
C ALA A 107 14.20 7.68 7.31
N ILE A 108 14.41 6.61 6.54
CA ILE A 108 13.64 5.37 6.65
C ILE A 108 13.82 4.74 8.04
N SER A 109 15.05 4.65 8.53
CA SER A 109 15.36 4.13 9.86
C SER A 109 14.75 5.00 10.98
N ASP A 110 14.78 6.32 10.82
CA ASP A 110 14.19 7.26 11.78
C ASP A 110 12.68 7.15 11.88
N ALA A 111 12.02 6.70 10.83
CA ALA A 111 10.59 6.38 10.85
C ALA A 111 10.26 5.10 11.65
N LYS A 112 11.26 4.36 12.12
CA LYS A 112 11.18 3.18 13.00
C LYS A 112 10.20 2.11 12.46
N PRO A 113 10.36 1.64 11.20
CA PRO A 113 9.44 0.69 10.62
C PRO A 113 9.49 -0.67 11.32
N ASP A 114 8.33 -1.32 11.44
CA ASP A 114 8.19 -2.74 11.73
C ASP A 114 8.13 -3.57 10.44
N VAL A 115 7.76 -2.92 9.32
CA VAL A 115 7.77 -3.47 7.98
C VAL A 115 7.98 -2.36 6.95
N ILE A 116 8.67 -2.68 5.87
CA ILE A 116 8.86 -1.81 4.70
C ILE A 116 8.14 -2.44 3.51
N LEU A 117 7.14 -1.77 2.97
CA LEU A 117 6.37 -2.23 1.83
C LEU A 117 6.96 -1.69 0.53
N ALA A 118 7.34 -2.58 -0.36
CA ALA A 118 7.99 -2.31 -1.64
C ALA A 118 7.51 -3.25 -2.76
N ALA A 119 6.25 -3.71 -2.69
CA ALA A 119 5.67 -4.67 -3.61
C ALA A 119 5.63 -4.17 -5.07
N TYR A 120 5.55 -2.86 -5.28
CA TYR A 120 5.75 -2.22 -6.58
C TYR A 120 6.95 -1.27 -6.50
N SER A 121 8.10 -1.76 -6.89
CA SER A 121 9.36 -1.04 -6.84
C SER A 121 10.37 -1.64 -7.81
N GLY A 122 11.50 -1.00 -7.94
CA GLY A 122 12.65 -1.48 -8.70
C GLY A 122 13.88 -1.65 -7.81
N ILE A 123 13.70 -1.89 -6.50
CA ILE A 123 14.84 -2.06 -5.59
C ILE A 123 15.74 -3.19 -6.07
N THR A 124 17.05 -2.96 -5.97
CA THR A 124 18.09 -3.95 -6.25
C THR A 124 18.27 -4.90 -5.05
N GLU A 125 18.97 -6.02 -5.26
CA GLU A 125 19.33 -6.92 -4.16
C GLU A 125 20.17 -6.20 -3.08
N GLU A 126 21.06 -5.29 -3.48
CA GLU A 126 21.86 -4.50 -2.54
C GLU A 126 20.97 -3.58 -1.70
N GLU A 127 20.04 -2.87 -2.32
CA GLU A 127 19.05 -2.02 -1.63
C GLU A 127 18.15 -2.86 -0.70
N TYR A 128 17.69 -4.02 -1.18
CA TYR A 128 16.93 -4.96 -0.35
C TYR A 128 17.70 -5.37 0.90
N ASN A 129 18.98 -5.71 0.77
CA ASN A 129 19.83 -6.09 1.90
C ASN A 129 20.01 -4.95 2.90
N LEU A 130 20.22 -3.72 2.42
CA LEU A 130 20.34 -2.53 3.27
C LEU A 130 19.03 -2.21 4.00
N LEU A 131 17.91 -2.28 3.31
CA LEU A 131 16.59 -2.08 3.90
C LEU A 131 16.25 -3.18 4.93
N SER A 132 16.60 -4.44 4.63
CA SER A 132 16.37 -5.58 5.51
C SER A 132 17.15 -5.50 6.82
N ALA A 133 18.24 -4.72 6.85
CA ALA A 133 18.96 -4.41 8.09
C ALA A 133 18.18 -3.43 9.00
N ILE A 134 17.20 -2.73 8.45
CA ILE A 134 16.33 -1.80 9.21
C ILE A 134 15.08 -2.52 9.69
N ALA A 135 14.34 -3.17 8.79
CA ALA A 135 13.11 -3.89 9.09
C ALA A 135 12.81 -4.94 7.99
N PRO A 136 11.90 -5.90 8.24
CA PRO A 136 11.42 -6.82 7.20
C PRO A 136 10.90 -6.08 5.97
N VAL A 137 11.27 -6.52 4.76
CA VAL A 137 10.93 -5.88 3.49
C VAL A 137 10.01 -6.78 2.67
N VAL A 138 8.86 -6.27 2.27
CA VAL A 138 7.97 -6.91 1.29
C VAL A 138 8.34 -6.41 -0.10
N ALA A 139 9.18 -7.17 -0.81
CA ALA A 139 9.62 -6.82 -2.16
C ALA A 139 8.63 -7.34 -3.23
N TYR A 140 8.87 -6.97 -4.49
CA TYR A 140 8.07 -7.44 -5.62
C TYR A 140 8.27 -8.95 -5.89
N PRO A 141 7.23 -9.67 -6.36
CA PRO A 141 7.27 -11.14 -6.48
C PRO A 141 8.08 -11.67 -7.67
N GLY A 142 8.34 -10.83 -8.66
CA GLY A 142 8.99 -11.26 -9.91
C GLY A 142 9.91 -10.20 -10.49
N THR A 143 9.50 -9.55 -11.58
CA THR A 143 10.28 -8.53 -12.28
C THR A 143 10.07 -7.15 -11.67
N PRO A 144 11.13 -6.29 -11.57
CA PRO A 144 10.98 -4.89 -11.14
C PRO A 144 9.91 -4.16 -11.94
N TRP A 145 9.11 -3.34 -11.26
CA TRP A 145 8.08 -2.48 -11.86
C TRP A 145 6.98 -3.22 -12.66
N GLN A 146 6.73 -4.52 -12.37
CA GLN A 146 5.73 -5.34 -13.07
C GLN A 146 4.70 -5.98 -12.16
N THR A 147 4.59 -5.57 -10.92
CA THR A 147 3.53 -6.04 -10.02
C THR A 147 2.22 -5.32 -10.35
N TYR A 148 1.19 -6.07 -10.73
CA TYR A 148 -0.13 -5.48 -11.00
C TYR A 148 -0.79 -5.00 -9.71
N TRP A 149 -1.69 -4.02 -9.82
CA TRP A 149 -2.27 -3.33 -8.66
C TRP A 149 -3.00 -4.27 -7.68
N ARG A 150 -3.64 -5.33 -8.17
CA ARG A 150 -4.32 -6.32 -7.32
C ARG A 150 -3.32 -7.08 -6.46
N ASP A 151 -2.28 -7.57 -7.10
CA ASP A 151 -1.21 -8.31 -6.42
C ASP A 151 -0.42 -7.40 -5.48
N GLN A 152 -0.15 -6.16 -5.89
CA GLN A 152 0.47 -5.13 -5.06
C GLN A 152 -0.35 -4.87 -3.80
N THR A 153 -1.67 -4.68 -3.92
CA THR A 153 -2.57 -4.45 -2.80
C THR A 153 -2.56 -5.63 -1.83
N ILE A 154 -2.72 -6.86 -2.35
CA ILE A 154 -2.77 -8.08 -1.53
C ILE A 154 -1.42 -8.32 -0.85
N LEU A 155 -0.32 -8.18 -1.57
CA LEU A 155 1.03 -8.43 -1.04
C LEU A 155 1.41 -7.41 0.05
N ASN A 156 1.14 -6.12 -0.17
CA ASN A 156 1.33 -5.09 0.84
C ASN A 156 0.44 -5.31 2.07
N ALA A 157 -0.83 -5.65 1.86
CA ALA A 157 -1.75 -5.98 2.96
C ALA A 157 -1.30 -7.23 3.74
N GLU A 158 -0.77 -8.25 3.06
CA GLU A 158 -0.18 -9.43 3.71
C GLU A 158 0.98 -9.03 4.62
N GLY A 159 1.88 -8.15 4.13
CA GLY A 159 2.96 -7.58 4.93
C GLY A 159 2.51 -6.80 6.16
N MET A 160 1.31 -6.26 6.14
CA MET A 160 0.68 -5.58 7.28
C MET A 160 -0.07 -6.54 8.23
N GLY A 161 -0.16 -7.84 7.90
CA GLY A 161 -1.02 -8.78 8.61
C GLY A 161 -2.52 -8.56 8.36
N MET A 162 -2.87 -7.95 7.22
CA MET A 162 -4.23 -7.56 6.83
C MET A 162 -4.60 -8.14 5.45
N LYS A 163 -4.14 -9.35 5.14
CA LYS A 163 -4.37 -9.96 3.82
C LYS A 163 -5.85 -10.04 3.44
N LYS A 164 -6.70 -10.44 4.38
CA LYS A 164 -8.15 -10.56 4.14
C LYS A 164 -8.80 -9.21 3.82
N GLU A 165 -8.38 -8.17 4.52
CA GLU A 165 -8.83 -6.80 4.28
C GLU A 165 -8.34 -6.30 2.92
N GLY A 166 -7.10 -6.64 2.53
CA GLY A 166 -6.56 -6.36 1.21
C GLY A 166 -7.33 -7.05 0.08
N GLU A 167 -7.62 -8.34 0.24
CA GLU A 167 -8.46 -9.12 -0.69
C GLU A 167 -9.88 -8.53 -0.82
N ALA A 168 -10.47 -8.14 0.31
CA ALA A 168 -11.79 -7.49 0.33
C ALA A 168 -11.76 -6.13 -0.39
N LYS A 169 -10.69 -5.34 -0.19
CA LYS A 169 -10.51 -4.05 -0.89
C LYS A 169 -10.36 -4.23 -2.39
N VAL A 170 -9.61 -5.22 -2.84
CA VAL A 170 -9.49 -5.57 -4.26
C VAL A 170 -10.86 -5.94 -4.83
N ALA A 171 -11.64 -6.77 -4.13
CA ALA A 171 -12.98 -7.15 -4.57
C ALA A 171 -13.94 -5.95 -4.65
N GLU A 172 -13.85 -5.01 -3.70
CA GLU A 172 -14.62 -3.75 -3.72
C GLU A 172 -14.30 -2.91 -4.96
N VAL A 173 -13.02 -2.73 -5.26
CA VAL A 173 -12.58 -1.95 -6.43
C VAL A 173 -12.94 -2.66 -7.74
N ASP A 174 -12.81 -3.98 -7.80
CA ASP A 174 -13.22 -4.77 -8.97
C ASP A 174 -14.74 -4.67 -9.22
N ALA A 175 -15.55 -4.67 -8.18
CA ALA A 175 -16.99 -4.44 -8.30
C ALA A 175 -17.29 -3.04 -8.84
N LEU A 176 -16.59 -2.01 -8.34
CA LEU A 176 -16.74 -0.63 -8.84
C LEU A 176 -16.35 -0.53 -10.32
N ILE A 177 -15.23 -1.13 -10.73
CA ILE A 177 -14.78 -1.17 -12.13
C ILE A 177 -15.84 -1.83 -12.99
N LYS A 178 -16.37 -2.98 -12.55
CA LYS A 178 -17.43 -3.71 -13.25
C LYS A 178 -18.67 -2.84 -13.42
N ASP A 179 -19.19 -2.27 -12.33
CA ASP A 179 -20.40 -1.42 -12.39
C ASP A 179 -20.22 -0.24 -13.35
N LYS A 180 -19.04 0.39 -13.31
CA LYS A 180 -18.74 1.51 -14.21
C LYS A 180 -18.61 1.08 -15.68
N THR A 181 -18.01 -0.06 -15.95
CA THR A 181 -17.86 -0.56 -17.32
C THR A 181 -19.20 -1.05 -17.91
N GLU A 182 -20.12 -1.54 -17.08
CA GLU A 182 -21.48 -1.92 -17.53
C GLU A 182 -22.32 -0.73 -17.99
N GLU A 183 -22.00 0.49 -17.58
CA GLU A 183 -22.60 1.73 -18.08
C GLU A 183 -22.24 2.00 -19.57
N TYR A 184 -21.19 1.34 -20.10
CA TYR A 184 -20.63 1.55 -21.43
C TYR A 184 -20.49 0.20 -22.19
N PRO A 185 -21.61 -0.44 -22.55
CA PRO A 185 -21.59 -1.77 -23.17
C PRO A 185 -20.82 -1.83 -24.50
N GLU A 186 -20.63 -0.69 -25.16
CA GLU A 186 -19.83 -0.57 -26.38
C GLU A 186 -18.33 -0.85 -26.17
N LEU A 187 -17.85 -0.80 -24.93
CA LEU A 187 -16.45 -1.14 -24.59
C LEU A 187 -16.20 -2.64 -24.65
N ALA A 188 -17.26 -3.46 -24.51
CA ALA A 188 -17.13 -4.91 -24.50
C ALA A 188 -16.55 -5.42 -25.82
N GLY A 189 -15.43 -6.15 -25.74
CA GLY A 189 -14.75 -6.73 -26.90
C GLY A 189 -13.95 -5.74 -27.75
N THR A 190 -13.83 -4.48 -27.32
CA THR A 190 -12.94 -3.52 -27.99
C THR A 190 -11.48 -3.89 -27.75
N LYS A 191 -10.65 -3.69 -28.78
CA LYS A 191 -9.19 -3.79 -28.64
C LYS A 191 -8.67 -2.42 -28.21
N THR A 192 -8.01 -2.39 -27.07
CA THR A 192 -7.42 -1.19 -26.51
C THR A 192 -5.92 -1.32 -26.41
N ALA A 193 -5.21 -0.20 -26.47
CA ALA A 193 -3.79 -0.12 -26.16
C ALA A 193 -3.56 1.10 -25.28
N PHE A 194 -2.74 0.93 -24.27
CA PHE A 194 -2.33 2.02 -23.41
C PHE A 194 -0.92 2.46 -23.79
N PHE A 195 -0.77 3.76 -24.00
CA PHE A 195 0.50 4.38 -24.31
C PHE A 195 0.82 5.47 -23.31
N TRP A 196 2.08 5.55 -22.93
CA TRP A 196 2.64 6.74 -22.35
C TRP A 196 3.61 7.36 -23.36
N ILE A 197 3.46 8.65 -23.64
CA ILE A 197 4.28 9.39 -24.57
C ILE A 197 4.92 10.54 -23.80
N SER A 198 6.25 10.69 -23.87
CA SER A 198 6.94 11.82 -23.27
C SER A 198 6.47 13.13 -23.91
N PRO A 199 6.07 14.15 -23.12
CA PRO A 199 5.74 15.46 -23.66
C PRO A 199 6.97 16.21 -24.21
N ASP A 200 8.17 15.85 -23.73
CA ASP A 200 9.43 16.50 -24.08
C ASP A 200 10.17 15.79 -25.24
N ASP A 201 9.84 14.52 -25.48
CA ASP A 201 10.47 13.71 -26.53
C ASP A 201 9.47 12.71 -27.11
N PHE A 202 8.86 13.06 -28.22
CA PHE A 202 7.88 12.21 -28.92
C PHE A 202 8.49 10.93 -29.55
N SER A 203 9.80 10.78 -29.56
CA SER A 203 10.47 9.54 -29.97
C SER A 203 10.46 8.47 -28.90
N THR A 204 10.19 8.86 -27.64
CA THR A 204 10.15 7.96 -26.49
C THR A 204 8.71 7.71 -26.07
N PHE A 205 8.29 6.46 -26.14
CA PHE A 205 6.97 6.03 -25.66
C PHE A 205 7.02 4.62 -25.08
N TYR A 206 6.08 4.34 -24.18
CA TYR A 206 5.88 3.01 -23.63
C TYR A 206 4.52 2.47 -24.08
N VAL A 207 4.48 1.19 -24.38
CA VAL A 207 3.24 0.44 -24.64
C VAL A 207 3.04 -0.53 -23.50
N TYR A 208 1.90 -0.48 -22.86
CA TYR A 208 1.54 -1.42 -21.81
C TYR A 208 0.77 -2.59 -22.43
N LEU A 209 1.28 -3.81 -22.23
CA LEU A 209 0.77 -5.05 -22.79
C LEU A 209 -0.04 -5.85 -21.77
#